data_f951a523505749b4db82a83cfbe11a8a
#
_entry.id   f951a523505749b4db82a83cfbe11a8a
#
_cell.length_a   1.000
_cell.length_b   1.000
_cell.length_c   1.000
_cell.angle_alpha   90.00
_cell.angle_beta   90.00
_cell.angle_gamma   90.00
#
_symmetry.space_group_name_H-M   'P 1'
#
loop_
_entity.id
_entity.type
_entity.pdbx_description
1 polymer ?
#
loop_
_entity_poly.entity_id
_entity_poly.type
_entity_poly.pdbx_seq_one_letter_code
_entity_poly.pdbx_strand_id
1 'polypeptide(L)'
;MIHSRLACLYLALVLSAAAADAPAPVKTTPKLEILSKQIAENADNYQAYSNRAYVLALLGRKDEARADLNKALALHDKPQMHNRAGWAYFNMGDYADAVREFETAGRLSDHQAHYDYYSLVLGYWGTGETSKALENYQLAVEKDPRLGSYKTLLERTLEWTPLEQRAMHEIYVLWSKTWKP
;
A
#
# COMPACT_ATOMS: atom_id res chain seq x y z
N MET A 1 38.30 -10.17 -47.60
CA MET A 1 38.48 -10.30 -46.13
C MET A 1 37.76 -9.24 -45.27
N ILE A 2 37.11 -8.26 -45.85
CA ILE A 2 36.39 -7.18 -45.14
C ILE A 2 34.95 -7.56 -44.78
N HIS A 3 34.31 -8.42 -45.56
CA HIS A 3 32.89 -8.81 -45.36
C HIS A 3 32.65 -9.78 -44.17
N SER A 4 33.66 -10.53 -43.77
CA SER A 4 33.58 -11.48 -42.66
C SER A 4 33.58 -10.81 -41.27
N ARG A 5 34.21 -9.63 -41.11
CA ARG A 5 34.27 -8.89 -39.86
C ARG A 5 33.00 -8.11 -39.52
N LEU A 6 32.28 -7.65 -40.58
CA LEU A 6 31.01 -6.94 -40.42
C LEU A 6 29.88 -7.89 -40.00
N ALA A 7 29.86 -9.13 -40.51
CA ALA A 7 28.87 -10.13 -40.13
C ALA A 7 28.98 -10.55 -38.67
N CYS A 8 30.22 -10.68 -38.15
CA CYS A 8 30.44 -11.00 -36.72
C CYS A 8 30.04 -9.85 -35.79
N LEU A 9 30.25 -8.58 -36.20
CA LEU A 9 29.82 -7.42 -35.40
C LEU A 9 28.30 -7.28 -35.38
N TYR A 10 27.61 -7.58 -36.45
CA TYR A 10 26.14 -7.55 -36.50
C TYR A 10 25.51 -8.67 -35.65
N LEU A 11 26.11 -9.85 -35.69
CA LEU A 11 25.65 -10.98 -34.86
C LEU A 11 25.87 -10.72 -33.37
N ALA A 12 26.98 -10.09 -32.99
CA ALA A 12 27.25 -9.70 -31.61
C ALA A 12 26.31 -8.61 -31.09
N LEU A 13 25.91 -7.65 -31.95
CA LEU A 13 24.94 -6.62 -31.59
C LEU A 13 23.51 -7.17 -31.43
N VAL A 14 23.11 -8.13 -32.26
CA VAL A 14 21.78 -8.74 -32.17
C VAL A 14 21.68 -9.65 -30.96
N LEU A 15 22.73 -10.38 -30.59
CA LEU A 15 22.79 -11.18 -29.37
C LEU A 15 22.81 -10.33 -28.09
N SER A 16 23.40 -9.13 -28.13
CA SER A 16 23.38 -8.19 -27.00
C SER A 16 22.01 -7.54 -26.80
N ALA A 17 21.27 -7.29 -27.88
CA ALA A 17 19.91 -6.75 -27.79
C ALA A 17 18.90 -7.75 -27.25
N ALA A 18 19.06 -9.06 -27.59
CA ALA A 18 18.17 -10.10 -27.08
C ALA A 18 18.36 -10.41 -25.58
N ALA A 19 19.50 -10.06 -25.00
CA ALA A 19 19.75 -10.21 -23.56
C ALA A 19 19.15 -9.06 -22.71
N ALA A 20 18.76 -7.93 -23.35
CA ALA A 20 18.18 -6.78 -22.66
C ALA A 20 16.66 -6.91 -22.41
N ASP A 21 15.99 -7.87 -23.06
CA ASP A 21 14.53 -8.06 -22.95
C ASP A 21 14.11 -9.25 -22.06
N ALA A 22 15.03 -9.85 -21.31
CA ALA A 22 14.64 -10.84 -20.34
C ALA A 22 13.92 -10.14 -19.17
N PRO A 23 12.66 -10.52 -18.86
CA PRO A 23 11.95 -9.93 -17.74
C PRO A 23 12.77 -10.11 -16.46
N ALA A 24 12.90 -9.04 -15.68
CA ALA A 24 13.59 -9.10 -14.40
C ALA A 24 13.00 -10.23 -13.56
N PRO A 25 13.82 -10.98 -12.78
CA PRO A 25 13.33 -12.09 -11.98
C PRO A 25 12.20 -11.59 -11.05
N VAL A 26 11.07 -12.28 -11.11
CA VAL A 26 9.89 -11.94 -10.32
C VAL A 26 10.22 -12.08 -8.84
N LYS A 27 10.15 -10.99 -8.08
CA LYS A 27 10.38 -11.02 -6.64
C LYS A 27 9.30 -11.88 -5.97
N THR A 28 9.71 -12.95 -5.30
CA THR A 28 8.83 -13.80 -4.50
C THR A 28 9.29 -13.85 -3.05
N THR A 29 8.40 -14.24 -2.16
CA THR A 29 8.68 -14.42 -0.74
C THR A 29 7.93 -15.67 -0.25
N PRO A 30 8.40 -16.33 0.83
CA PRO A 30 7.66 -17.46 1.42
C PRO A 30 6.20 -17.14 1.75
N LYS A 31 5.93 -15.92 2.18
CA LYS A 31 4.56 -15.42 2.47
C LYS A 31 3.71 -15.39 1.21
N LEU A 32 4.27 -14.96 0.07
CA LEU A 32 3.56 -14.94 -1.21
C LEU A 32 3.19 -16.34 -1.69
N GLU A 33 4.08 -17.31 -1.52
CA GLU A 33 3.86 -18.71 -1.87
C GLU A 33 2.75 -19.34 -1.03
N ILE A 34 2.79 -19.11 0.30
CA ILE A 34 1.75 -19.59 1.23
C ILE A 34 0.37 -19.03 0.83
N LEU A 35 0.29 -17.72 0.58
CA LEU A 35 -0.97 -17.08 0.19
C LEU A 35 -1.49 -17.58 -1.15
N SER A 36 -0.61 -17.82 -2.11
CA SER A 36 -0.97 -18.38 -3.41
C SER A 36 -1.50 -19.80 -3.29
N LYS A 37 -0.92 -20.60 -2.39
CA LYS A 37 -1.42 -21.95 -2.08
C LYS A 37 -2.82 -21.88 -1.43
N GLN A 38 -3.03 -20.99 -0.45
CA GLN A 38 -4.35 -20.80 0.17
C GLN A 38 -5.43 -20.42 -0.84
N ILE A 39 -5.09 -19.58 -1.83
CA ILE A 39 -6.02 -19.20 -2.91
C ILE A 39 -6.30 -20.40 -3.82
N ALA A 40 -5.29 -21.20 -4.14
CA ALA A 40 -5.46 -22.41 -4.96
C ALA A 40 -6.35 -23.47 -4.27
N GLU A 41 -6.24 -23.57 -2.95
CA GLU A 41 -7.07 -24.48 -2.12
C GLU A 41 -8.50 -23.94 -1.93
N ASN A 42 -8.69 -22.63 -1.89
CA ASN A 42 -9.99 -21.98 -1.74
C ASN A 42 -10.03 -20.67 -2.54
N ALA A 43 -10.62 -20.71 -3.72
CA ALA A 43 -10.74 -19.56 -4.63
C ALA A 43 -11.65 -18.42 -4.11
N ASP A 44 -12.40 -18.63 -3.04
CA ASP A 44 -13.24 -17.62 -2.40
C ASP A 44 -12.62 -17.06 -1.10
N ASN A 45 -11.36 -17.37 -0.83
CA ASN A 45 -10.63 -16.86 0.32
C ASN A 45 -10.22 -15.39 0.12
N TYR A 46 -11.17 -14.45 0.34
CA TYR A 46 -10.94 -13.02 0.21
C TYR A 46 -9.78 -12.52 1.08
N GLN A 47 -9.55 -13.13 2.25
CA GLN A 47 -8.46 -12.74 3.15
C GLN A 47 -7.10 -13.08 2.54
N ALA A 48 -6.96 -14.23 1.89
CA ALA A 48 -5.73 -14.62 1.21
C ALA A 48 -5.43 -13.69 0.03
N TYR A 49 -6.43 -13.31 -0.77
CA TYR A 49 -6.28 -12.30 -1.83
C TYR A 49 -5.83 -10.96 -1.26
N SER A 50 -6.53 -10.43 -0.25
CA SER A 50 -6.19 -9.16 0.37
C SER A 50 -4.77 -9.13 0.97
N ASN A 51 -4.38 -10.21 1.66
CA ASN A 51 -3.05 -10.33 2.23
C ASN A 51 -1.98 -10.46 1.13
N ARG A 52 -2.29 -11.18 0.03
CA ARG A 52 -1.37 -11.31 -1.11
C ARG A 52 -1.20 -9.98 -1.83
N ALA A 53 -2.29 -9.24 -2.03
CA ALA A 53 -2.24 -7.90 -2.59
C ALA A 53 -1.31 -6.96 -1.82
N TYR A 54 -1.38 -6.97 -0.48
CA TYR A 54 -0.49 -6.16 0.34
C TYR A 54 0.99 -6.56 0.15
N VAL A 55 1.29 -7.87 0.13
CA VAL A 55 2.66 -8.34 -0.13
C VAL A 55 3.13 -7.95 -1.53
N LEU A 56 2.26 -8.09 -2.54
CA LEU A 56 2.55 -7.70 -3.92
C LEU A 56 2.81 -6.19 -4.04
N ALA A 57 2.03 -5.36 -3.33
CA ALA A 57 2.23 -3.92 -3.25
C ALA A 57 3.64 -3.59 -2.72
N LEU A 58 4.06 -4.22 -1.62
CA LEU A 58 5.40 -4.03 -1.04
C LEU A 58 6.54 -4.50 -1.97
N LEU A 59 6.27 -5.47 -2.84
CA LEU A 59 7.21 -5.95 -3.86
C LEU A 59 7.23 -5.10 -5.13
N GLY A 60 6.33 -4.11 -5.25
CA GLY A 60 6.18 -3.26 -6.42
C GLY A 60 5.41 -3.93 -7.58
N ARG A 61 4.76 -5.07 -7.34
CA ARG A 61 3.95 -5.83 -8.33
C ARG A 61 2.52 -5.29 -8.38
N LYS A 62 2.39 -4.03 -8.81
CA LYS A 62 1.16 -3.25 -8.67
C LYS A 62 -0.05 -3.84 -9.39
N ASP A 63 0.12 -4.33 -10.62
CA ASP A 63 -1.01 -4.85 -11.41
C ASP A 63 -1.59 -6.12 -10.80
N GLU A 64 -0.73 -6.99 -10.28
CA GLU A 64 -1.15 -8.19 -9.58
C GLU A 64 -1.81 -7.86 -8.23
N ALA A 65 -1.27 -6.88 -7.51
CA ALA A 65 -1.89 -6.39 -6.29
C ALA A 65 -3.31 -5.86 -6.54
N ARG A 66 -3.50 -5.06 -7.60
CA ARG A 66 -4.83 -4.53 -7.98
C ARG A 66 -5.80 -5.65 -8.37
N ALA A 67 -5.35 -6.66 -9.12
CA ALA A 67 -6.19 -7.79 -9.48
C ALA A 67 -6.68 -8.55 -8.23
N ASP A 68 -5.79 -8.78 -7.27
CA ASP A 68 -6.13 -9.42 -5.99
C ASP A 68 -7.06 -8.57 -5.14
N LEU A 69 -6.86 -7.24 -5.06
CA LEU A 69 -7.77 -6.33 -4.35
C LEU A 69 -9.18 -6.36 -4.94
N ASN A 70 -9.29 -6.28 -6.26
CA ASN A 70 -10.57 -6.35 -6.95
C ASN A 70 -11.29 -7.67 -6.65
N LYS A 71 -10.57 -8.80 -6.66
CA LYS A 71 -11.16 -10.10 -6.32
C LYS A 71 -11.59 -10.15 -4.85
N ALA A 72 -10.78 -9.64 -3.93
CA ALA A 72 -11.09 -9.63 -2.51
C ALA A 72 -12.33 -8.77 -2.20
N LEU A 73 -12.43 -7.57 -2.78
CA LEU A 73 -13.58 -6.69 -2.64
C LEU A 73 -14.86 -7.29 -3.25
N ALA A 74 -14.75 -7.93 -4.42
CA ALA A 74 -15.90 -8.61 -5.04
C ALA A 74 -16.42 -9.78 -4.18
N LEU A 75 -15.55 -10.45 -3.43
CA LEU A 75 -15.94 -11.55 -2.53
C LEU A 75 -16.44 -11.05 -1.17
N HIS A 76 -15.97 -9.88 -0.71
CA HIS A 76 -16.28 -9.40 0.63
C HIS A 76 -16.25 -7.86 0.70
N ASP A 77 -17.35 -7.25 0.26
CA ASP A 77 -17.55 -5.79 0.28
C ASP A 77 -17.94 -5.33 1.71
N LYS A 78 -16.93 -5.08 2.55
CA LYS A 78 -17.07 -4.67 3.96
C LYS A 78 -16.05 -3.60 4.33
N PRO A 79 -16.30 -2.78 5.38
CA PRO A 79 -15.40 -1.70 5.81
C PRO A 79 -13.95 -2.15 5.96
N GLN A 80 -13.72 -3.30 6.57
CA GLN A 80 -12.38 -3.82 6.81
C GLN A 80 -11.63 -4.17 5.52
N MET A 81 -12.35 -4.58 4.47
CA MET A 81 -11.74 -4.86 3.17
C MET A 81 -11.33 -3.59 2.45
N HIS A 82 -12.19 -2.57 2.46
CA HIS A 82 -11.85 -1.25 1.94
C HIS A 82 -10.66 -0.64 2.68
N ASN A 83 -10.63 -0.73 4.01
CA ASN A 83 -9.47 -0.27 4.78
C ASN A 83 -8.18 -0.99 4.35
N ARG A 84 -8.18 -2.31 4.21
CA ARG A 84 -7.02 -3.10 3.73
C ARG A 84 -6.62 -2.74 2.31
N ALA A 85 -7.59 -2.52 1.43
CA ALA A 85 -7.32 -2.07 0.06
C ALA A 85 -6.62 -0.70 0.06
N GLY A 86 -7.11 0.24 0.87
CA GLY A 86 -6.48 1.54 1.06
C GLY A 86 -5.02 1.46 1.48
N TRP A 87 -4.69 0.58 2.44
CA TRP A 87 -3.29 0.35 2.85
C TRP A 87 -2.42 -0.22 1.73
N ALA A 88 -2.95 -1.14 0.92
CA ALA A 88 -2.21 -1.67 -0.21
C ALA A 88 -1.99 -0.59 -1.29
N TYR A 89 -3.02 0.20 -1.63
CA TYR A 89 -2.89 1.33 -2.55
C TYR A 89 -1.89 2.38 -2.05
N PHE A 90 -1.92 2.69 -0.75
CA PHE A 90 -0.95 3.62 -0.15
C PHE A 90 0.50 3.13 -0.37
N ASN A 91 0.78 1.85 -0.11
CA ASN A 91 2.11 1.28 -0.31
C ASN A 91 2.50 1.15 -1.79
N MET A 92 1.55 1.14 -2.71
CA MET A 92 1.81 1.24 -4.15
C MET A 92 2.12 2.68 -4.60
N GLY A 93 1.88 3.69 -3.76
CA GLY A 93 1.94 5.10 -4.13
C GLY A 93 0.71 5.59 -4.89
N ASP A 94 -0.35 4.79 -4.94
CA ASP A 94 -1.62 5.10 -5.59
C ASP A 94 -2.55 5.81 -4.59
N TYR A 95 -2.11 6.98 -4.11
CA TYR A 95 -2.69 7.66 -2.94
C TYR A 95 -4.14 8.10 -3.14
N ALA A 96 -4.54 8.48 -4.36
CA ALA A 96 -5.93 8.83 -4.64
C ALA A 96 -6.87 7.62 -4.49
N ASP A 97 -6.41 6.44 -4.92
CA ASP A 97 -7.15 5.20 -4.72
C ASP A 97 -7.17 4.80 -3.24
N ALA A 98 -6.07 5.03 -2.51
CA ALA A 98 -6.03 4.80 -1.07
C ALA A 98 -7.06 5.67 -0.33
N VAL A 99 -7.14 6.97 -0.64
CA VAL A 99 -8.14 7.89 -0.07
C VAL A 99 -9.56 7.37 -0.34
N ARG A 100 -9.88 7.04 -1.59
CA ARG A 100 -11.21 6.53 -1.96
C ARG A 100 -11.60 5.29 -1.15
N GLU A 101 -10.69 4.36 -0.98
CA GLU A 101 -10.95 3.14 -0.23
C GLU A 101 -11.07 3.41 1.28
N PHE A 102 -10.26 4.28 1.86
CA PHE A 102 -10.36 4.69 3.26
C PHE A 102 -11.65 5.46 3.55
N GLU A 103 -12.04 6.39 2.67
CA GLU A 103 -13.33 7.09 2.78
C GLU A 103 -14.52 6.12 2.71
N THR A 104 -14.44 5.12 1.83
CA THR A 104 -15.47 4.09 1.72
C THR A 104 -15.54 3.25 2.99
N ALA A 105 -14.39 2.85 3.54
CA ALA A 105 -14.33 2.12 4.80
C ALA A 105 -14.97 2.92 5.95
N GLY A 106 -14.60 4.19 6.09
CA GLY A 106 -15.15 5.09 7.11
C GLY A 106 -16.67 5.26 6.96
N ARG A 107 -17.15 5.51 5.75
CA ARG A 107 -18.60 5.65 5.49
C ARG A 107 -19.38 4.37 5.81
N LEU A 108 -18.85 3.19 5.47
CA LEU A 108 -19.51 1.91 5.74
C LEU A 108 -19.48 1.51 7.22
N SER A 109 -18.50 2.01 7.99
CA SER A 109 -18.38 1.81 9.44
C SER A 109 -19.03 2.91 10.27
N ASP A 110 -19.61 3.92 9.62
CA ASP A 110 -20.15 5.12 10.28
C ASP A 110 -19.13 5.85 11.16
N HIS A 111 -17.85 5.81 10.76
CA HIS A 111 -16.72 6.44 11.47
C HIS A 111 -16.66 6.12 12.97
N GLN A 112 -16.99 4.89 13.35
CA GLN A 112 -17.09 4.51 14.77
C GLN A 112 -15.72 4.35 15.44
N ALA A 113 -14.66 4.08 14.69
CA ALA A 113 -13.35 3.79 15.26
C ALA A 113 -12.28 4.83 14.89
N HIS A 114 -11.31 5.05 15.80
CA HIS A 114 -10.18 5.94 15.55
C HIS A 114 -9.34 5.54 14.33
N TYR A 115 -9.28 4.24 14.01
CA TYR A 115 -8.52 3.76 12.85
C TYR A 115 -9.12 4.19 11.51
N ASP A 116 -10.41 4.53 11.43
CA ASP A 116 -11.04 5.06 10.22
C ASP A 116 -10.39 6.40 9.85
N TYR A 117 -10.19 7.28 10.84
CA TYR A 117 -9.51 8.56 10.64
C TYR A 117 -8.01 8.40 10.42
N TYR A 118 -7.38 7.48 11.14
CA TYR A 118 -5.95 7.23 11.08
C TYR A 118 -5.49 6.79 9.69
N SER A 119 -6.28 5.96 9.04
CA SER A 119 -6.03 5.53 7.67
C SER A 119 -6.16 6.69 6.68
N LEU A 120 -7.15 7.57 6.87
CA LEU A 120 -7.33 8.77 6.06
C LEU A 120 -6.15 9.75 6.18
N VAL A 121 -5.51 9.84 7.35
CA VAL A 121 -4.29 10.65 7.52
C VAL A 121 -3.22 10.25 6.51
N LEU A 122 -2.98 8.95 6.33
CA LEU A 122 -1.99 8.44 5.37
C LEU A 122 -2.38 8.78 3.93
N GLY A 123 -3.63 8.54 3.56
CA GLY A 123 -4.13 8.81 2.22
C GLY A 123 -3.98 10.30 1.86
N TYR A 124 -4.45 11.20 2.73
CA TYR A 124 -4.35 12.65 2.50
C TYR A 124 -2.92 13.18 2.59
N TRP A 125 -2.06 12.57 3.41
CA TRP A 125 -0.63 12.89 3.36
C TRP A 125 -0.06 12.57 1.97
N GLY A 126 -0.40 11.41 1.43
CA GLY A 126 0.08 10.96 0.12
C GLY A 126 -0.39 11.84 -1.04
N THR A 127 -1.62 12.35 -0.99
CA THR A 127 -2.16 13.29 -2.01
C THR A 127 -1.70 14.74 -1.80
N GLY A 128 -1.00 15.04 -0.70
CA GLY A 128 -0.57 16.41 -0.35
C GLY A 128 -1.67 17.27 0.26
N GLU A 129 -2.81 16.69 0.60
CA GLU A 129 -3.94 17.40 1.24
C GLU A 129 -3.72 17.55 2.74
N THR A 130 -2.65 18.26 3.12
CA THR A 130 -2.16 18.39 4.51
C THR A 130 -3.23 18.85 5.50
N SER A 131 -4.10 19.77 5.11
CA SER A 131 -5.19 20.25 6.00
C SER A 131 -6.14 19.13 6.37
N LYS A 132 -6.56 18.32 5.39
CA LYS A 132 -7.41 17.14 5.65
C LYS A 132 -6.71 16.06 6.48
N ALA A 133 -5.41 15.85 6.25
CA ALA A 133 -4.63 14.93 7.06
C ALA A 133 -4.59 15.39 8.53
N LEU A 134 -4.38 16.67 8.79
CA LEU A 134 -4.39 17.25 10.15
C LEU A 134 -5.76 17.17 10.82
N GLU A 135 -6.84 17.49 10.11
CA GLU A 135 -8.22 17.36 10.60
C GLU A 135 -8.53 15.90 10.99
N ASN A 136 -8.19 14.94 10.13
CA ASN A 136 -8.40 13.53 10.44
C ASN A 136 -7.52 13.04 11.59
N TYR A 137 -6.29 13.56 11.72
CA TYR A 137 -5.46 13.24 12.88
C TYR A 137 -6.10 13.76 14.17
N GLN A 138 -6.63 15.00 14.18
CA GLN A 138 -7.35 15.56 15.32
C GLN A 138 -8.57 14.70 15.69
N LEU A 139 -9.38 14.30 14.72
CA LEU A 139 -10.53 13.40 14.94
C LEU A 139 -10.10 12.05 15.52
N ALA A 140 -8.97 11.50 15.06
CA ALA A 140 -8.41 10.27 15.61
C ALA A 140 -8.02 10.45 17.09
N VAL A 141 -7.40 11.57 17.44
CA VAL A 141 -7.03 11.92 18.84
C VAL A 141 -8.27 12.13 19.72
N GLU A 142 -9.33 12.73 19.20
CA GLU A 142 -10.61 12.87 19.92
C GLU A 142 -11.26 11.51 20.23
N LYS A 143 -11.16 10.55 19.33
CA LYS A 143 -11.64 9.19 19.54
C LYS A 143 -10.73 8.38 20.46
N ASP A 144 -9.43 8.59 20.40
CA ASP A 144 -8.44 7.96 21.27
C ASP A 144 -7.36 8.97 21.70
N PRO A 145 -7.54 9.65 22.86
CA PRO A 145 -6.62 10.69 23.34
C PRO A 145 -5.17 10.22 23.51
N ARG A 146 -4.91 8.92 23.58
CA ARG A 146 -3.55 8.38 23.66
C ARG A 146 -2.73 8.67 22.40
N LEU A 147 -3.40 8.87 21.26
CA LEU A 147 -2.77 9.24 19.99
C LEU A 147 -2.16 10.66 20.01
N GLY A 148 -2.53 11.49 20.95
CA GLY A 148 -1.88 12.78 21.21
C GLY A 148 -0.46 12.66 21.78
N SER A 149 -0.03 11.46 22.18
CA SER A 149 1.32 11.18 22.68
C SER A 149 2.23 10.62 21.60
N TYR A 150 3.39 11.27 21.41
CA TYR A 150 4.41 10.79 20.46
C TYR A 150 4.90 9.37 20.80
N LYS A 151 5.04 9.06 22.10
CA LYS A 151 5.41 7.72 22.55
C LYS A 151 4.41 6.67 22.07
N THR A 152 3.11 6.93 22.26
CA THR A 152 2.05 6.02 21.79
C THR A 152 2.05 5.88 20.28
N LEU A 153 2.31 6.99 19.54
CA LEU A 153 2.43 6.94 18.09
C LEU A 153 3.55 5.99 17.67
N LEU A 154 4.74 6.11 18.25
CA LEU A 154 5.87 5.24 17.95
C LEU A 154 5.56 3.76 18.26
N GLU A 155 4.96 3.49 19.41
CA GLU A 155 4.58 2.12 19.80
C GLU A 155 3.59 1.49 18.84
N ARG A 156 2.61 2.25 18.34
CA ARG A 156 1.58 1.76 17.42
C ARG A 156 2.07 1.54 15.99
N THR A 157 3.09 2.27 15.59
CA THR A 157 3.63 2.23 14.23
C THR A 157 4.88 1.36 14.08
N LEU A 158 5.31 0.67 15.14
CA LEU A 158 6.54 -0.14 15.15
C LEU A 158 6.65 -1.14 14.00
N GLU A 159 5.53 -1.77 13.64
CA GLU A 159 5.48 -2.80 12.58
C GLU A 159 5.10 -2.23 11.21
N TRP A 160 4.92 -0.92 11.12
CA TRP A 160 4.56 -0.26 9.88
C TRP A 160 5.77 -0.13 8.96
N THR A 161 5.52 0.02 7.67
CA THR A 161 6.59 0.31 6.71
C THR A 161 7.24 1.67 7.00
N PRO A 162 8.51 1.89 6.59
CA PRO A 162 9.14 3.19 6.76
C PRO A 162 8.38 4.35 6.11
N LEU A 163 7.66 4.10 5.01
CA LEU A 163 6.81 5.09 4.35
C LEU A 163 5.62 5.47 5.23
N GLU A 164 4.92 4.49 5.77
CA GLU A 164 3.77 4.68 6.66
C GLU A 164 4.17 5.41 7.94
N GLN A 165 5.27 5.00 8.56
CA GLN A 165 5.83 5.65 9.74
C GLN A 165 6.18 7.11 9.47
N ARG A 166 6.83 7.40 8.33
CA ARG A 166 7.20 8.75 7.92
C ARG A 166 5.97 9.63 7.75
N ALA A 167 4.97 9.15 7.02
CA ALA A 167 3.73 9.89 6.79
C ALA A 167 3.06 10.30 8.11
N MET A 168 2.90 9.34 9.01
CA MET A 168 2.26 9.58 10.30
C MET A 168 3.09 10.50 11.21
N HIS A 169 4.42 10.35 11.22
CA HIS A 169 5.31 11.21 11.99
C HIS A 169 5.25 12.67 11.50
N GLU A 170 5.31 12.90 10.19
CA GLU A 170 5.24 14.25 9.62
C GLU A 170 3.94 14.97 10.01
N ILE A 171 2.80 14.28 9.92
CA ILE A 171 1.51 14.84 10.33
C ILE A 171 1.46 15.06 11.83
N TYR A 172 1.95 14.14 12.66
CA TYR A 172 2.02 14.34 14.11
C TYR A 172 2.82 15.60 14.47
N VAL A 173 3.97 15.80 13.85
CA VAL A 173 4.82 16.99 14.11
C VAL A 173 4.10 18.27 13.75
N LEU A 174 3.39 18.32 12.63
CA LEU A 174 2.58 19.47 12.23
C LEU A 174 1.40 19.69 13.19
N TRP A 175 0.64 18.64 13.47
CA TRP A 175 -0.50 18.64 14.38
C TRP A 175 -0.11 19.13 15.79
N SER A 176 0.99 18.63 16.34
CA SER A 176 1.46 18.99 17.67
C SER A 176 1.86 20.46 17.83
N LYS A 177 2.15 21.15 16.72
CA LYS A 177 2.42 22.61 16.70
C LYS A 177 1.14 23.44 16.56
N THR A 178 0.11 22.88 15.96
CA THR A 178 -1.12 23.60 15.59
C THR A 178 -2.23 23.40 16.62
N TRP A 179 -2.34 22.21 17.19
CA TRP A 179 -3.42 21.77 18.10
C TRP A 179 -2.95 21.41 19.51
N LYS A 180 -1.86 21.99 20.02
CA LYS A 180 -1.54 21.80 21.44
C LYS A 180 -2.60 22.47 22.30
N PRO A 181 -3.20 21.72 23.30
CA PRO A 181 -4.01 22.35 24.34
C PRO A 181 -3.17 23.28 25.22
#